data_865e0db97d6e7a5804b962b7d73f238c
#
_entry.id   865e0db97d6e7a5804b962b7d73f238c
#
_cell.length_a   1.000
_cell.length_b   1.000
_cell.length_c   1.000
_cell.angle_alpha   90.00
_cell.angle_beta   90.00
_cell.angle_gamma   90.00
#
_symmetry.space_group_name_H-M   'P 1'
#
loop_
_entity.id
_entity.type
_entity.pdbx_description
1 polymer ?
#
loop_
_entity_poly.entity_id
_entity_poly.type
_entity_poly.pdbx_seq_one_letter_code
_entity_poly.pdbx_strand_id
1 'polypeptide(L)'
;MALLFLFPVLVAPGPAPPSLARAILSSSTPLDLGFRQMYNLQFEEAHRSFSEWEQLHPDDPLGPASDAAAYLFSELERLGVLRWKLFLDDEKFKQARRLAPDPATRQAFDKALARSEQVADGVLARSPQDGNALLAKIMDLGLRSDYLALIEKRYLASLGYTKRAGILAEKLLAIDPSYYDAYLAVGIENYILGLKPAPVRWLLRIYGAQTDKDQGIDRLRLTAEKGHYLRPFAQLLLAVAALRDKDQNQARELLAGLAREFPNNTLYQRELDRLQSAQK
;
A
#
# COMPACT_ATOMS: atom_id res chain seq x y z
N MET A 1 -61.12 34.24 -41.17
CA MET A 1 -61.14 33.55 -39.89
C MET A 1 -60.37 32.23 -40.06
N ALA A 2 -59.10 32.23 -39.77
CA ALA A 2 -58.26 31.02 -39.89
C ALA A 2 -57.74 30.66 -38.48
N LEU A 3 -58.19 29.52 -37.96
CA LEU A 3 -57.74 28.95 -36.68
C LEU A 3 -56.46 28.18 -36.95
N LEU A 4 -55.32 28.65 -36.36
CA LEU A 4 -54.08 27.94 -36.29
C LEU A 4 -54.10 27.04 -35.05
N PHE A 5 -54.06 25.70 -35.23
CA PHE A 5 -53.85 24.70 -34.18
C PHE A 5 -52.36 24.60 -33.90
N LEU A 6 -51.91 25.07 -32.73
CA LEU A 6 -50.60 24.80 -32.17
C LEU A 6 -50.63 23.43 -31.51
N PHE A 7 -49.93 22.45 -32.08
CA PHE A 7 -49.61 21.19 -31.37
C PHE A 7 -48.35 21.39 -30.52
N PRO A 8 -48.37 21.03 -29.23
CA PRO A 8 -47.15 21.01 -28.42
C PRO A 8 -46.28 19.80 -28.83
N VAL A 9 -45.06 20.08 -29.29
CA VAL A 9 -44.06 19.05 -29.53
C VAL A 9 -43.59 18.55 -28.14
N LEU A 10 -43.96 17.32 -27.80
CA LEU A 10 -43.45 16.61 -26.62
C LEU A 10 -41.99 16.23 -26.91
N VAL A 11 -41.05 17.00 -26.38
CA VAL A 11 -39.62 16.63 -26.39
C VAL A 11 -39.43 15.53 -25.35
N ALA A 12 -39.16 14.30 -25.77
CA ALA A 12 -38.79 13.22 -24.89
C ALA A 12 -37.48 13.57 -24.20
N PRO A 13 -37.32 13.34 -22.86
CA PRO A 13 -36.06 13.55 -22.19
C PRO A 13 -35.01 12.59 -22.76
N GLY A 14 -33.89 13.14 -23.27
CA GLY A 14 -32.75 12.38 -23.72
C GLY A 14 -32.15 11.53 -22.57
N PRO A 15 -31.41 10.46 -22.91
CA PRO A 15 -30.79 9.62 -21.89
C PRO A 15 -29.90 10.48 -21.00
N ALA A 16 -30.06 10.32 -19.67
CA ALA A 16 -29.25 11.00 -18.69
C ALA A 16 -27.76 10.65 -18.92
N PRO A 17 -26.83 11.62 -18.80
CA PRO A 17 -25.41 11.33 -18.94
C PRO A 17 -24.99 10.32 -17.88
N PRO A 18 -24.08 9.37 -18.21
CA PRO A 18 -23.58 8.42 -17.24
C PRO A 18 -23.01 9.19 -16.04
N SER A 19 -23.36 8.77 -14.82
CA SER A 19 -22.85 9.42 -13.61
C SER A 19 -21.32 9.40 -13.63
N LEU A 20 -20.68 10.49 -13.16
CA LEU A 20 -19.21 10.58 -13.04
C LEU A 20 -18.58 9.35 -12.39
N ALA A 21 -19.27 8.76 -11.39
CA ALA A 21 -18.87 7.51 -10.75
C ALA A 21 -18.79 6.32 -11.73
N ARG A 22 -19.71 6.24 -12.72
CA ARG A 22 -19.68 5.18 -13.73
C ARG A 22 -18.60 5.40 -14.79
N ALA A 23 -18.30 6.67 -15.11
CA ALA A 23 -17.21 7.02 -16.01
C ALA A 23 -15.83 6.76 -15.38
N ILE A 24 -15.67 6.99 -14.07
CA ILE A 24 -14.43 6.69 -13.30
C ILE A 24 -14.22 5.17 -13.21
N LEU A 25 -15.26 4.37 -13.00
CA LEU A 25 -15.18 2.91 -12.96
C LEU A 25 -14.89 2.30 -14.34
N SER A 26 -15.27 2.97 -15.44
CA SER A 26 -15.00 2.49 -16.80
C SER A 26 -13.59 2.80 -17.31
N SER A 27 -12.78 3.56 -16.56
CA SER A 27 -11.39 3.90 -16.90
C SER A 27 -10.34 3.25 -15.97
N SER A 28 -10.76 2.56 -14.90
CA SER A 28 -9.84 1.87 -13.99
C SER A 28 -9.46 0.49 -14.56
N THR A 29 -8.16 0.20 -14.56
CA THR A 29 -7.65 -1.14 -14.92
C THR A 29 -8.06 -2.19 -13.89
N PRO A 30 -8.06 -3.51 -14.21
CA PRO A 30 -8.25 -4.54 -13.22
C PRO A 30 -7.23 -4.44 -12.07
N LEU A 31 -6.01 -3.97 -12.35
CA LEU A 31 -4.98 -3.74 -11.33
C LEU A 31 -5.39 -2.63 -10.35
N ASP A 32 -5.85 -1.48 -10.86
CA ASP A 32 -6.37 -0.38 -10.04
C ASP A 32 -7.57 -0.80 -9.18
N LEU A 33 -8.48 -1.56 -9.79
CA LEU A 33 -9.66 -2.07 -9.10
C LEU A 33 -9.25 -3.02 -7.96
N GLY A 34 -8.30 -3.92 -8.21
CA GLY A 34 -7.78 -4.85 -7.20
C GLY A 34 -7.17 -4.13 -6.00
N PHE A 35 -6.35 -3.10 -6.22
CA PHE A 35 -5.82 -2.28 -5.12
C PHE A 35 -6.94 -1.58 -4.33
N ARG A 36 -7.93 -1.00 -5.02
CA ARG A 36 -9.06 -0.36 -4.35
C ARG A 36 -9.86 -1.34 -3.49
N GLN A 37 -10.10 -2.54 -4.01
CA GLN A 37 -10.78 -3.62 -3.29
C GLN A 37 -9.96 -4.09 -2.08
N MET A 38 -8.66 -4.29 -2.25
CA MET A 38 -7.74 -4.67 -1.16
C MET A 38 -7.77 -3.64 -0.02
N TYR A 39 -7.68 -2.34 -0.33
CA TYR A 39 -7.76 -1.27 0.69
C TYR A 39 -9.14 -1.17 1.34
N ASN A 40 -10.19 -1.66 0.69
CA ASN A 40 -11.54 -1.82 1.26
C ASN A 40 -11.74 -3.13 2.03
N LEU A 41 -10.70 -3.95 2.26
CA LEU A 41 -10.75 -5.29 2.86
C LEU A 41 -11.62 -6.30 2.08
N GLN A 42 -11.81 -6.08 0.80
CA GLN A 42 -12.54 -6.95 -0.13
C GLN A 42 -11.53 -7.88 -0.83
N PHE A 43 -10.89 -8.76 -0.06
CA PHE A 43 -9.73 -9.52 -0.54
C PHE A 43 -10.08 -10.52 -1.65
N GLU A 44 -11.23 -11.18 -1.58
CA GLU A 44 -11.68 -12.11 -2.62
C GLU A 44 -11.93 -11.42 -3.96
N GLU A 45 -12.48 -10.20 -3.95
CA GLU A 45 -12.64 -9.36 -5.11
C GLU A 45 -11.28 -8.90 -5.65
N ALA A 46 -10.38 -8.50 -4.76
CA ALA A 46 -9.03 -8.08 -5.13
C ALA A 46 -8.26 -9.21 -5.84
N HIS A 47 -8.30 -10.44 -5.31
CA HIS A 47 -7.69 -11.61 -5.94
C HIS A 47 -8.25 -11.85 -7.36
N ARG A 48 -9.57 -11.71 -7.56
CA ARG A 48 -10.17 -11.85 -8.90
C ARG A 48 -9.67 -10.78 -9.87
N SER A 49 -9.61 -9.53 -9.41
CA SER A 49 -9.13 -8.42 -10.24
C SER A 49 -7.64 -8.55 -10.58
N PHE A 50 -6.81 -8.97 -9.63
CA PHE A 50 -5.38 -9.22 -9.88
C PHE A 50 -5.17 -10.41 -10.83
N SER A 51 -5.95 -11.48 -10.68
CA SER A 51 -5.93 -12.63 -11.59
C SER A 51 -6.36 -12.25 -13.01
N GLU A 52 -7.37 -11.38 -13.16
CA GLU A 52 -7.76 -10.84 -14.46
C GLU A 52 -6.61 -10.04 -15.08
N TRP A 53 -5.93 -9.19 -14.30
CA TRP A 53 -4.76 -8.46 -14.79
C TRP A 53 -3.66 -9.40 -15.27
N GLU A 54 -3.32 -10.44 -14.50
CA GLU A 54 -2.31 -11.43 -14.89
C GLU A 54 -2.65 -12.16 -16.19
N GLN A 55 -3.94 -12.43 -16.45
CA GLN A 55 -4.39 -13.06 -17.70
C GLN A 55 -4.26 -12.10 -18.89
N LEU A 56 -4.56 -10.82 -18.71
CA LEU A 56 -4.46 -9.80 -19.74
C LEU A 56 -3.01 -9.36 -20.00
N HIS A 57 -2.16 -9.41 -18.96
CA HIS A 57 -0.79 -8.91 -18.96
C HIS A 57 0.17 -9.95 -18.31
N PRO A 58 0.38 -11.12 -18.94
CA PRO A 58 1.14 -12.22 -18.35
C PRO A 58 2.62 -11.92 -18.10
N ASP A 59 3.15 -10.89 -18.78
CA ASP A 59 4.52 -10.40 -18.63
C ASP A 59 4.65 -9.21 -17.67
N ASP A 60 3.56 -8.76 -17.03
CA ASP A 60 3.60 -7.69 -16.02
C ASP A 60 3.69 -8.30 -14.60
N PRO A 61 4.82 -8.15 -13.91
CA PRO A 61 5.01 -8.72 -12.57
C PRO A 61 4.20 -8.00 -11.47
N LEU A 62 3.59 -6.84 -11.75
CA LEU A 62 2.76 -6.13 -10.78
C LEU A 62 1.48 -6.91 -10.43
N GLY A 63 0.93 -7.71 -11.37
CA GLY A 63 -0.21 -8.58 -11.08
C GLY A 63 0.06 -9.52 -9.90
N PRO A 64 1.00 -10.47 -10.02
CA PRO A 64 1.31 -11.41 -8.94
C PRO A 64 1.92 -10.74 -7.70
N ALA A 65 2.66 -9.63 -7.81
CA ALA A 65 3.11 -8.84 -6.65
C ALA A 65 1.94 -8.29 -5.85
N SER A 66 0.91 -7.79 -6.53
CA SER A 66 -0.30 -7.23 -5.91
C SER A 66 -1.18 -8.31 -5.30
N ASP A 67 -1.25 -9.49 -5.94
CA ASP A 67 -1.94 -10.65 -5.39
C ASP A 67 -1.27 -11.14 -4.09
N ALA A 68 0.07 -11.15 -4.04
CA ALA A 68 0.82 -11.41 -2.82
C ALA A 68 0.51 -10.39 -1.71
N ALA A 69 0.38 -9.11 -2.07
CA ALA A 69 -0.02 -8.09 -1.10
C ALA A 69 -1.40 -8.38 -0.51
N ALA A 70 -2.38 -8.78 -1.33
CA ALA A 70 -3.72 -9.12 -0.84
C ALA A 70 -3.71 -10.31 0.13
N TYR A 71 -2.93 -11.37 -0.15
CA TYR A 71 -2.75 -12.49 0.80
C TYR A 71 -2.13 -12.04 2.11
N LEU A 72 -1.11 -11.19 2.08
CA LEU A 72 -0.48 -10.69 3.30
C LEU A 72 -1.45 -9.83 4.11
N PHE A 73 -2.14 -8.87 3.48
CA PHE A 73 -3.05 -7.96 4.17
C PHE A 73 -4.27 -8.69 4.74
N SER A 74 -4.83 -9.68 4.03
CA SER A 74 -5.91 -10.52 4.54
C SER A 74 -5.47 -11.30 5.79
N GLU A 75 -4.25 -11.83 5.79
CA GLU A 75 -3.71 -12.56 6.93
C GLU A 75 -3.41 -11.62 8.12
N LEU A 76 -2.89 -10.43 7.87
CA LEU A 76 -2.67 -9.43 8.92
C LEU A 76 -4.01 -8.97 9.54
N GLU A 77 -5.07 -8.83 8.74
CA GLU A 77 -6.41 -8.51 9.22
C GLU A 77 -6.97 -9.66 10.08
N ARG A 78 -6.93 -10.90 9.58
CA ARG A 78 -7.37 -12.11 10.29
C ARG A 78 -6.67 -12.29 11.64
N LEU A 79 -5.36 -12.03 11.67
CA LEU A 79 -4.53 -12.12 12.89
C LEU A 79 -4.68 -10.90 13.82
N GLY A 80 -5.43 -9.88 13.40
CA GLY A 80 -5.63 -8.65 14.15
C GLY A 80 -4.37 -7.81 14.33
N VAL A 81 -3.37 -7.98 13.44
CA VAL A 81 -2.09 -7.24 13.48
C VAL A 81 -2.29 -5.79 13.08
N LEU A 82 -3.26 -5.51 12.20
CA LEU A 82 -3.57 -4.16 11.74
C LEU A 82 -4.19 -3.26 12.84
N ARG A 83 -4.16 -3.70 14.09
CA ARG A 83 -4.60 -2.90 15.24
C ARG A 83 -3.49 -1.92 15.65
N TRP A 84 -3.76 -0.65 15.56
CA TRP A 84 -2.84 0.46 15.77
C TRP A 84 -2.03 0.44 17.06
N LYS A 85 -2.60 -0.09 18.16
CA LYS A 85 -1.93 -0.20 19.46
C LYS A 85 -0.58 -0.94 19.39
N LEU A 86 -0.43 -1.85 18.43
CA LEU A 86 0.82 -2.59 18.24
C LEU A 86 1.91 -1.72 17.60
N PHE A 87 1.54 -0.74 16.79
CA PHE A 87 2.49 0.12 16.09
C PHE A 87 2.91 1.35 16.90
N LEU A 88 2.20 1.67 17.99
CA LEU A 88 2.46 2.84 18.82
C LEU A 88 3.45 2.57 19.96
N ASP A 89 3.69 1.31 20.33
CA ASP A 89 4.51 0.91 21.47
C ASP A 89 5.53 -0.16 21.03
N ASP A 90 6.80 0.26 20.88
CA ASP A 90 7.88 -0.63 20.42
C ASP A 90 8.11 -1.82 21.34
N GLU A 91 7.93 -1.67 22.65
CA GLU A 91 8.11 -2.76 23.61
C GLU A 91 6.97 -3.78 23.50
N LYS A 92 5.73 -3.32 23.39
CA LYS A 92 4.58 -4.21 23.13
C LYS A 92 4.69 -4.89 21.78
N PHE A 93 5.18 -4.19 20.75
CA PHE A 93 5.42 -4.76 19.44
C PHE A 93 6.46 -5.88 19.48
N LYS A 94 7.58 -5.67 20.17
CA LYS A 94 8.65 -6.68 20.34
C LYS A 94 8.22 -7.86 21.21
N GLN A 95 7.44 -7.61 22.27
CA GLN A 95 6.94 -8.65 23.19
C GLN A 95 5.75 -9.42 22.60
N ALA A 96 5.16 -8.94 21.52
CA ALA A 96 4.06 -9.62 20.87
C ALA A 96 4.47 -11.04 20.46
N ARG A 97 3.63 -12.02 20.85
CA ARG A 97 3.87 -13.44 20.56
C ARG A 97 3.94 -13.65 19.04
N ARG A 98 4.80 -14.59 18.62
CA ARG A 98 4.77 -15.11 17.25
C ARG A 98 3.36 -15.63 16.93
N LEU A 99 2.83 -15.17 15.79
CA LEU A 99 1.49 -15.53 15.34
C LEU A 99 1.53 -16.86 14.57
N ALA A 100 0.42 -17.56 14.53
CA ALA A 100 0.25 -18.77 13.75
C ALA A 100 -0.49 -18.39 12.44
N PRO A 101 0.23 -18.27 11.31
CA PRO A 101 -0.40 -17.97 10.04
C PRO A 101 -1.20 -19.17 9.55
N ASP A 102 -2.23 -18.91 8.74
CA ASP A 102 -2.93 -19.95 8.01
C ASP A 102 -1.98 -20.58 6.97
N PRO A 103 -1.80 -21.91 6.98
CA PRO A 103 -0.86 -22.57 6.08
C PRO A 103 -1.22 -22.41 4.59
N ALA A 104 -2.52 -22.39 4.25
CA ALA A 104 -2.97 -22.23 2.87
C ALA A 104 -2.71 -20.81 2.36
N THR A 105 -3.05 -19.80 3.16
CA THR A 105 -2.76 -18.38 2.86
C THR A 105 -1.26 -18.15 2.74
N ARG A 106 -0.46 -18.76 3.64
CA ARG A 106 1.02 -18.69 3.54
C ARG A 106 1.54 -19.27 2.24
N GLN A 107 1.05 -20.45 1.85
CA GLN A 107 1.47 -21.09 0.60
C GLN A 107 1.07 -20.24 -0.62
N ALA A 108 -0.13 -19.67 -0.63
CA ALA A 108 -0.61 -18.79 -1.70
C ALA A 108 0.26 -17.53 -1.80
N PHE A 109 0.56 -16.88 -0.68
CA PHE A 109 1.48 -15.75 -0.60
C PHE A 109 2.86 -16.06 -1.19
N ASP A 110 3.49 -17.16 -0.76
CA ASP A 110 4.81 -17.57 -1.24
C ASP A 110 4.78 -17.88 -2.74
N LYS A 111 3.71 -18.50 -3.24
CA LYS A 111 3.53 -18.80 -4.67
C LYS A 111 3.37 -17.51 -5.50
N ALA A 112 2.58 -16.56 -5.04
CA ALA A 112 2.37 -15.28 -5.72
C ALA A 112 3.70 -14.49 -5.79
N LEU A 113 4.46 -14.41 -4.68
CA LEU A 113 5.79 -13.79 -4.67
C LEU A 113 6.77 -14.48 -5.64
N ALA A 114 6.81 -15.82 -5.64
CA ALA A 114 7.69 -16.56 -6.54
C ALA A 114 7.33 -16.30 -8.01
N ARG A 115 6.03 -16.18 -8.32
CA ARG A 115 5.55 -15.84 -9.67
C ARG A 115 5.97 -14.41 -10.04
N SER A 116 5.79 -13.44 -9.15
CA SER A 116 6.23 -12.05 -9.36
C SER A 116 7.74 -11.99 -9.63
N GLU A 117 8.56 -12.61 -8.78
CA GLU A 117 10.01 -12.66 -8.95
C GLU A 117 10.41 -13.27 -10.30
N GLN A 118 9.79 -14.39 -10.69
CA GLN A 118 10.07 -15.07 -11.96
C GLN A 118 9.77 -14.16 -13.17
N VAL A 119 8.60 -13.50 -13.17
CA VAL A 119 8.20 -12.60 -14.27
C VAL A 119 9.11 -11.39 -14.30
N ALA A 120 9.35 -10.75 -13.15
CA ALA A 120 10.22 -9.58 -13.04
C ALA A 120 11.64 -9.86 -13.50
N ASP A 121 12.23 -11.00 -13.12
CA ASP A 121 13.57 -11.41 -13.55
C ASP A 121 13.62 -11.64 -15.07
N GLY A 122 12.58 -12.25 -15.65
CA GLY A 122 12.47 -12.43 -17.09
C GLY A 122 12.36 -11.10 -17.86
N VAL A 123 11.61 -10.13 -17.33
CA VAL A 123 11.52 -8.77 -17.91
C VAL A 123 12.85 -8.05 -17.78
N LEU A 124 13.47 -8.02 -16.59
CA LEU A 124 14.73 -7.32 -16.34
C LEU A 124 15.92 -7.91 -17.11
N ALA A 125 15.88 -9.20 -17.45
CA ALA A 125 16.89 -9.80 -18.33
C ALA A 125 16.86 -9.20 -19.74
N ARG A 126 15.70 -8.78 -20.24
CA ARG A 126 15.50 -8.15 -21.55
C ARG A 126 15.56 -6.62 -21.48
N SER A 127 15.07 -6.05 -20.39
CA SER A 127 14.93 -4.61 -20.16
C SER A 127 15.37 -4.26 -18.72
N PRO A 128 16.68 -4.09 -18.46
CA PRO A 128 17.22 -3.90 -17.10
C PRO A 128 16.75 -2.66 -16.36
N GLN A 129 16.06 -1.75 -17.06
CA GLN A 129 15.51 -0.49 -16.52
C GLN A 129 13.98 -0.46 -16.54
N ASP A 130 13.32 -1.61 -16.75
CA ASP A 130 11.86 -1.66 -16.73
C ASP A 130 11.32 -1.27 -15.35
N GLY A 131 10.52 -0.19 -15.31
CA GLY A 131 10.06 0.43 -14.09
C GLY A 131 9.07 -0.44 -13.34
N ASN A 132 8.15 -1.12 -14.03
CA ASN A 132 7.17 -2.00 -13.40
C ASN A 132 7.83 -3.23 -12.79
N ALA A 133 8.81 -3.81 -13.50
CA ALA A 133 9.56 -4.94 -12.99
C ALA A 133 10.43 -4.58 -11.77
N LEU A 134 11.04 -3.39 -11.77
CA LEU A 134 11.76 -2.89 -10.60
C LEU A 134 10.80 -2.62 -9.43
N LEU A 135 9.64 -2.00 -9.69
CA LEU A 135 8.63 -1.73 -8.66
C LEU A 135 8.08 -3.04 -8.05
N ALA A 136 7.77 -4.04 -8.88
CA ALA A 136 7.32 -5.34 -8.38
C ALA A 136 8.36 -5.98 -7.46
N LYS A 137 9.65 -5.97 -7.83
CA LYS A 137 10.72 -6.48 -6.94
C LYS A 137 10.85 -5.67 -5.64
N ILE A 138 10.64 -4.36 -5.68
CA ILE A 138 10.60 -3.52 -4.48
C ILE A 138 9.42 -3.95 -3.58
N MET A 139 8.25 -4.16 -4.16
CA MET A 139 7.07 -4.64 -3.44
C MET A 139 7.30 -6.02 -2.83
N ASP A 140 7.84 -6.97 -3.59
CA ASP A 140 8.15 -8.33 -3.11
C ASP A 140 9.08 -8.32 -1.89
N LEU A 141 10.13 -7.49 -1.93
CA LEU A 141 11.04 -7.31 -0.80
C LEU A 141 10.34 -6.68 0.41
N GLY A 142 9.49 -5.69 0.20
CA GLY A 142 8.67 -5.07 1.24
C GLY A 142 7.71 -6.07 1.90
N LEU A 143 6.97 -6.82 1.10
CA LEU A 143 6.02 -7.84 1.58
C LEU A 143 6.71 -8.96 2.38
N ARG A 144 7.90 -9.42 1.94
CA ARG A 144 8.73 -10.37 2.72
C ARG A 144 9.18 -9.75 4.04
N SER A 145 9.60 -8.48 4.01
CA SER A 145 9.98 -7.75 5.22
C SER A 145 8.83 -7.69 6.22
N ASP A 146 7.64 -7.31 5.75
CA ASP A 146 6.45 -7.19 6.59
C ASP A 146 6.00 -8.53 7.17
N TYR A 147 6.02 -9.59 6.37
CA TYR A 147 5.71 -10.94 6.84
C TYR A 147 6.65 -11.37 7.98
N LEU A 148 7.96 -11.17 7.78
CA LEU A 148 8.98 -11.52 8.79
C LEU A 148 8.82 -10.70 10.07
N ALA A 149 8.59 -9.39 9.95
CA ALA A 149 8.47 -8.51 11.10
C ALA A 149 7.15 -8.69 11.85
N LEU A 150 6.03 -8.74 11.12
CA LEU A 150 4.70 -8.64 11.71
C LEU A 150 4.15 -10.01 12.16
N ILE A 151 4.46 -11.08 11.43
CA ILE A 151 3.96 -12.44 11.72
C ILE A 151 5.02 -13.28 12.42
N GLU A 152 6.20 -13.41 11.83
CA GLU A 152 7.26 -14.29 12.35
C GLU A 152 8.10 -13.67 13.47
N LYS A 153 8.03 -12.35 13.68
CA LYS A 153 8.83 -11.58 14.66
C LYS A 153 10.34 -11.71 14.45
N ARG A 154 10.76 -11.90 13.20
CA ARG A 154 12.17 -12.01 12.79
C ARG A 154 12.71 -10.67 12.32
N TYR A 155 12.82 -9.72 13.24
CA TYR A 155 13.11 -8.31 12.94
C TYR A 155 14.46 -8.09 12.24
N LEU A 156 15.51 -8.81 12.59
CA LEU A 156 16.82 -8.65 11.92
C LEU A 156 16.77 -9.11 10.46
N ALA A 157 16.08 -10.21 10.19
CA ALA A 157 15.89 -10.67 8.82
C ALA A 157 15.04 -9.68 8.01
N SER A 158 13.96 -9.16 8.61
CA SER A 158 13.12 -8.12 8.02
C SER A 158 13.92 -6.89 7.61
N LEU A 159 14.81 -6.37 8.47
CA LEU A 159 15.65 -5.21 8.14
C LEU A 159 16.54 -5.42 6.91
N GLY A 160 17.01 -6.65 6.68
CA GLY A 160 17.77 -7.01 5.49
C GLY A 160 16.95 -6.84 4.19
N TYR A 161 15.68 -7.23 4.23
CA TYR A 161 14.75 -7.04 3.11
C TYR A 161 14.39 -5.58 2.91
N THR A 162 14.09 -4.85 4.00
CA THR A 162 13.81 -3.40 3.96
C THR A 162 14.97 -2.64 3.30
N LYS A 163 16.21 -2.90 3.69
CA LYS A 163 17.39 -2.27 3.10
C LYS A 163 17.53 -2.57 1.60
N ARG A 164 17.32 -3.82 1.20
CA ARG A 164 17.37 -4.20 -0.22
C ARG A 164 16.28 -3.53 -1.04
N ALA A 165 15.08 -3.40 -0.48
CA ALA A 165 13.97 -2.66 -1.11
C ALA A 165 14.34 -1.19 -1.31
N GLY A 166 14.91 -0.52 -0.30
CA GLY A 166 15.35 0.87 -0.39
C GLY A 166 16.42 1.08 -1.46
N ILE A 167 17.46 0.23 -1.50
CA ILE A 167 18.51 0.30 -2.54
C ILE A 167 17.92 0.15 -3.95
N LEU A 168 16.99 -0.79 -4.14
CA LEU A 168 16.36 -1.00 -5.44
C LEU A 168 15.44 0.16 -5.82
N ALA A 169 14.73 0.73 -4.84
CA ALA A 169 13.89 1.91 -5.03
C ALA A 169 14.71 3.13 -5.43
N GLU A 170 15.86 3.37 -4.79
CA GLU A 170 16.78 4.46 -5.20
C GLU A 170 17.28 4.26 -6.63
N LYS A 171 17.59 3.00 -7.03
CA LYS A 171 17.95 2.69 -8.42
C LYS A 171 16.82 3.05 -9.38
N LEU A 172 15.57 2.68 -9.07
CA LEU A 172 14.39 3.01 -9.90
C LEU A 172 14.21 4.54 -9.99
N LEU A 173 14.29 5.24 -8.87
CA LEU A 173 14.12 6.69 -8.81
C LEU A 173 15.25 7.48 -9.50
N ALA A 174 16.44 6.90 -9.61
CA ALA A 174 17.53 7.46 -10.42
C ALA A 174 17.26 7.33 -11.93
N ILE A 175 16.50 6.30 -12.35
CA ILE A 175 16.05 6.11 -13.73
C ILE A 175 14.87 7.03 -14.04
N ASP A 176 13.86 7.00 -13.18
CA ASP A 176 12.65 7.80 -13.34
C ASP A 176 12.13 8.29 -11.97
N PRO A 177 12.37 9.56 -11.62
CA PRO A 177 11.89 10.16 -10.37
C PRO A 177 10.36 10.24 -10.25
N SER A 178 9.60 10.00 -11.31
CA SER A 178 8.13 10.01 -11.30
C SER A 178 7.50 8.71 -10.82
N TYR A 179 8.29 7.66 -10.54
CA TYR A 179 7.82 6.43 -9.88
C TYR A 179 7.53 6.69 -8.40
N TYR A 180 6.47 7.47 -8.12
CA TYR A 180 6.16 7.94 -6.76
C TYR A 180 5.89 6.81 -5.77
N ASP A 181 5.46 5.64 -6.20
CA ASP A 181 5.28 4.47 -5.32
C ASP A 181 6.60 3.93 -4.78
N ALA A 182 7.71 4.10 -5.51
CA ALA A 182 9.02 3.66 -5.06
C ALA A 182 9.56 4.46 -3.87
N TYR A 183 9.13 5.73 -3.69
CA TYR A 183 9.51 6.53 -2.52
C TYR A 183 9.03 5.91 -1.20
N LEU A 184 8.00 5.06 -1.23
CA LEU A 184 7.54 4.33 -0.05
C LEU A 184 8.66 3.51 0.59
N ALA A 185 9.39 2.73 -0.21
CA ALA A 185 10.45 1.85 0.30
C ALA A 185 11.61 2.65 0.91
N VAL A 186 12.04 3.74 0.26
CA VAL A 186 13.06 4.67 0.78
C VAL A 186 12.56 5.33 2.06
N GLY A 187 11.28 5.74 2.09
CA GLY A 187 10.65 6.37 3.25
C GLY A 187 10.60 5.43 4.45
N ILE A 188 10.20 4.18 4.25
CA ILE A 188 10.14 3.16 5.31
C ILE A 188 11.54 2.87 5.86
N GLU A 189 12.55 2.66 4.99
CA GLU A 189 13.92 2.41 5.41
C GLU A 189 14.42 3.54 6.31
N ASN A 190 14.38 4.78 5.81
CA ASN A 190 14.82 5.95 6.54
C ASN A 190 14.09 6.14 7.87
N TYR A 191 12.76 6.01 7.87
CA TYR A 191 11.94 6.17 9.07
C TYR A 191 12.25 5.11 10.13
N ILE A 192 12.23 3.82 9.76
CA ILE A 192 12.45 2.72 10.71
C ILE A 192 13.87 2.76 11.28
N LEU A 193 14.87 3.00 10.44
CA LEU A 193 16.26 3.08 10.88
C LEU A 193 16.53 4.38 11.64
N GLY A 194 15.85 5.46 11.31
CA GLY A 194 15.90 6.74 12.01
C GLY A 194 15.37 6.68 13.45
N LEU A 195 14.48 5.75 13.76
CA LEU A 195 13.96 5.52 15.12
C LEU A 195 14.97 4.82 16.05
N LYS A 196 16.11 4.29 15.53
CA LYS A 196 17.12 3.62 16.38
C LYS A 196 17.91 4.61 17.20
N PRO A 197 18.44 4.21 18.38
CA PRO A 197 19.33 5.06 19.18
C PRO A 197 20.53 5.58 18.39
N ALA A 198 21.03 6.78 18.74
CA ALA A 198 22.11 7.44 18.01
C ALA A 198 23.36 6.58 17.74
N PRO A 199 23.89 5.77 18.71
CA PRO A 199 25.03 4.90 18.42
C PRO A 199 24.74 3.84 17.36
N VAL A 200 23.50 3.30 17.36
CA VAL A 200 23.07 2.30 16.36
C VAL A 200 22.94 2.95 15.00
N ARG A 201 22.32 4.14 14.91
CA ARG A 201 22.23 4.92 13.66
C ARG A 201 23.61 5.21 13.09
N TRP A 202 24.57 5.63 13.93
CA TRP A 202 25.93 5.90 13.48
C TRP A 202 26.57 4.64 12.86
N LEU A 203 26.45 3.48 13.51
CA LEU A 203 26.96 2.22 12.99
C LEU A 203 26.28 1.84 11.66
N LEU A 204 24.94 1.97 11.58
CA LEU A 204 24.17 1.68 10.36
C LEU A 204 24.60 2.56 9.19
N ARG A 205 24.93 3.85 9.42
CA ARG A 205 25.44 4.77 8.41
C ARG A 205 26.80 4.35 7.84
N ILE A 206 27.70 3.81 8.68
CA ILE A 206 28.99 3.27 8.22
C ILE A 206 28.77 2.14 7.21
N TYR A 207 27.70 1.35 7.37
CA TYR A 207 27.32 0.29 6.44
C TYR A 207 26.37 0.77 5.32
N GLY A 208 26.30 2.09 5.08
CA GLY A 208 25.54 2.68 3.98
C GLY A 208 24.03 2.68 4.14
N ALA A 209 23.51 2.54 5.37
CA ALA A 209 22.08 2.66 5.62
C ALA A 209 21.68 4.13 5.80
N GLN A 210 20.56 4.51 5.22
CA GLN A 210 19.95 5.82 5.45
C GLN A 210 19.16 5.77 6.77
N THR A 211 19.38 6.73 7.66
CA THR A 211 18.84 6.72 9.03
C THR A 211 18.29 8.09 9.43
N ASP A 212 17.68 8.80 8.49
CA ASP A 212 17.10 10.11 8.72
C ASP A 212 15.58 10.02 8.76
N LYS A 213 15.02 10.13 9.99
CA LYS A 213 13.57 10.03 10.22
C LYS A 213 12.80 11.08 9.42
N ASP A 214 13.29 12.32 9.38
CA ASP A 214 12.56 13.43 8.73
C ASP A 214 12.57 13.27 7.22
N GLN A 215 13.70 12.86 6.63
CA GLN A 215 13.72 12.45 5.21
C GLN A 215 12.79 11.26 4.95
N GLY A 216 12.73 10.30 5.86
CA GLY A 216 11.79 9.19 5.76
C GLY A 216 10.34 9.67 5.64
N ILE A 217 9.93 10.59 6.50
CA ILE A 217 8.60 11.22 6.46
C ILE A 217 8.37 11.97 5.15
N ASP A 218 9.35 12.73 4.66
CA ASP A 218 9.21 13.48 3.40
C ASP A 218 9.05 12.54 2.19
N ARG A 219 9.76 11.41 2.17
CA ARG A 219 9.58 10.38 1.13
C ARG A 219 8.20 9.72 1.20
N LEU A 220 7.72 9.41 2.40
CA LEU A 220 6.36 8.91 2.59
C LEU A 220 5.29 9.92 2.12
N ARG A 221 5.49 11.22 2.35
CA ARG A 221 4.60 12.28 1.86
C ARG A 221 4.53 12.30 0.33
N LEU A 222 5.66 12.15 -0.37
CA LEU A 222 5.66 12.07 -1.84
C LEU A 222 4.79 10.93 -2.35
N THR A 223 4.89 9.73 -1.75
CA THR A 223 4.01 8.62 -2.11
C THR A 223 2.55 8.90 -1.70
N ALA A 224 2.32 9.47 -0.52
CA ALA A 224 0.97 9.78 -0.02
C ALA A 224 0.23 10.82 -0.86
N GLU A 225 0.95 11.69 -1.57
CA GLU A 225 0.39 12.74 -2.43
C GLU A 225 0.28 12.31 -3.89
N LYS A 226 1.29 11.62 -4.40
CA LYS A 226 1.48 11.39 -5.84
C LYS A 226 1.57 9.91 -6.23
N GLY A 227 1.70 8.98 -5.27
CA GLY A 227 1.74 7.55 -5.53
C GLY A 227 0.45 7.06 -6.18
N HIS A 228 0.55 6.02 -6.98
CA HIS A 228 -0.55 5.42 -7.69
C HIS A 228 -1.17 4.28 -6.86
N TYR A 229 -0.44 3.18 -6.69
CA TYR A 229 -0.94 1.99 -6.01
C TYR A 229 -0.74 2.05 -4.49
N LEU A 230 0.38 2.63 -4.03
CA LEU A 230 0.80 2.61 -2.64
C LEU A 230 0.47 3.88 -1.86
N ARG A 231 -0.22 4.83 -2.49
CA ARG A 231 -0.67 6.09 -1.87
C ARG A 231 -1.45 5.87 -0.57
N PRO A 232 -2.49 5.01 -0.53
CA PRO A 232 -3.24 4.79 0.71
C PRO A 232 -2.39 4.17 1.81
N PHE A 233 -1.46 3.29 1.46
CA PHE A 233 -0.53 2.69 2.43
C PHE A 233 0.45 3.71 3.00
N ALA A 234 0.97 4.62 2.18
CA ALA A 234 1.81 5.73 2.65
C ALA A 234 1.04 6.67 3.59
N GLN A 235 -0.22 7.00 3.29
CA GLN A 235 -1.09 7.79 4.18
C GLN A 235 -1.32 7.09 5.52
N LEU A 236 -1.51 5.77 5.51
CA LEU A 236 -1.63 4.95 6.70
C LEU A 236 -0.35 5.03 7.56
N LEU A 237 0.83 4.87 6.95
CA LEU A 237 2.11 4.96 7.66
C LEU A 237 2.37 6.35 8.23
N LEU A 238 1.99 7.41 7.52
CA LEU A 238 2.07 8.78 8.02
C LEU A 238 1.13 9.00 9.21
N ALA A 239 -0.07 8.41 9.20
CA ALA A 239 -0.97 8.47 10.35
C ALA A 239 -0.37 7.75 11.58
N VAL A 240 0.28 6.59 11.39
CA VAL A 240 1.04 5.91 12.46
C VAL A 240 2.17 6.79 12.98
N ALA A 241 2.95 7.40 12.08
CA ALA A 241 4.05 8.29 12.46
C ALA A 241 3.56 9.50 13.26
N ALA A 242 2.47 10.15 12.82
CA ALA A 242 1.84 11.26 13.53
C ALA A 242 1.37 10.85 14.94
N LEU A 243 0.75 9.68 15.10
CA LEU A 243 0.35 9.17 16.41
C LEU A 243 1.55 8.92 17.33
N ARG A 244 2.66 8.42 16.81
CA ARG A 244 3.92 8.23 17.58
C ARG A 244 4.52 9.56 18.02
N ASP A 245 4.40 10.59 17.18
CA ASP A 245 4.85 11.95 17.47
C ASP A 245 3.81 12.77 18.26
N LYS A 246 2.70 12.13 18.69
CA LYS A 246 1.59 12.72 19.46
C LYS A 246 0.81 13.80 18.69
N ASP A 247 0.96 13.89 17.38
CA ASP A 247 0.15 14.73 16.51
C ASP A 247 -1.16 14.04 16.15
N GLN A 248 -2.12 14.12 17.08
CA GLN A 248 -3.43 13.50 16.90
C GLN A 248 -4.26 14.18 15.81
N ASN A 249 -4.00 15.46 15.51
CA ASN A 249 -4.75 16.19 14.49
C ASN A 249 -4.38 15.70 13.10
N GLN A 250 -3.08 15.61 12.79
CA GLN A 250 -2.61 15.06 11.54
C GLN A 250 -3.05 13.59 11.35
N ALA A 251 -2.93 12.78 12.39
CA ALA A 251 -3.38 11.39 12.34
C ALA A 251 -4.88 11.28 12.02
N ARG A 252 -5.70 12.11 12.65
CA ARG A 252 -7.16 12.13 12.43
C ARG A 252 -7.51 12.57 11.00
N GLU A 253 -6.85 13.59 10.48
CA GLU A 253 -7.05 14.06 9.11
C GLU A 253 -6.76 12.97 8.08
N LEU A 254 -5.61 12.30 8.18
CA LEU A 254 -5.22 11.21 7.31
C LEU A 254 -6.18 10.03 7.38
N LEU A 255 -6.56 9.62 8.60
CA LEU A 255 -7.52 8.52 8.80
C LEU A 255 -8.91 8.85 8.29
N ALA A 256 -9.38 10.08 8.48
CA ALA A 256 -10.66 10.53 7.95
C ALA A 256 -10.66 10.55 6.42
N GLY A 257 -9.53 10.90 5.79
CA GLY A 257 -9.33 10.79 4.36
C GLY A 257 -9.49 9.34 3.88
N LEU A 258 -8.74 8.43 4.50
CA LEU A 258 -8.79 7.00 4.20
C LEU A 258 -10.17 6.38 4.42
N ALA A 259 -10.86 6.72 5.52
CA ALA A 259 -12.21 6.23 5.81
C ALA A 259 -13.24 6.69 4.77
N ARG A 260 -13.11 7.91 4.25
CA ARG A 260 -13.98 8.39 3.17
C ARG A 260 -13.71 7.70 1.83
N GLU A 261 -12.44 7.45 1.53
CA GLU A 261 -12.04 6.81 0.27
C GLU A 261 -12.32 5.30 0.26
N PHE A 262 -12.18 4.65 1.42
CA PHE A 262 -12.34 3.20 1.61
C PHE A 262 -13.40 2.89 2.68
N PRO A 263 -14.70 3.12 2.39
CA PRO A 263 -15.76 3.07 3.40
C PRO A 263 -16.03 1.68 3.96
N ASN A 264 -15.66 0.61 3.24
CA ASN A 264 -15.80 -0.77 3.72
C ASN A 264 -14.68 -1.17 4.68
N ASN A 265 -13.60 -0.38 4.76
CA ASN A 265 -12.51 -0.65 5.69
C ASN A 265 -12.84 -0.10 7.08
N THR A 266 -13.43 -0.95 7.92
CA THR A 266 -13.84 -0.59 9.28
C THR A 266 -12.67 -0.28 10.22
N LEU A 267 -11.42 -0.61 9.85
CA LEU A 267 -10.25 -0.37 10.69
C LEU A 267 -9.99 1.13 10.85
N TYR A 268 -10.18 1.92 9.80
CA TYR A 268 -9.98 3.37 9.83
C TYR A 268 -11.00 4.05 10.75
N GLN A 269 -12.28 3.67 10.65
CA GLN A 269 -13.34 4.22 11.49
C GLN A 269 -13.14 3.86 12.98
N ARG A 270 -12.80 2.61 13.28
CA ARG A 270 -12.51 2.19 14.67
C ARG A 270 -11.39 2.99 15.29
N GLU A 271 -10.37 3.35 14.52
CA GLU A 271 -9.26 4.15 15.04
C GLU A 271 -9.66 5.62 15.24
N LEU A 272 -10.46 6.19 14.35
CA LEU A 272 -11.05 7.53 14.54
C LEU A 272 -11.89 7.61 15.81
N ASP A 273 -12.75 6.62 16.05
CA ASP A 273 -13.60 6.57 17.25
C ASP A 273 -12.75 6.47 18.53
N ARG A 274 -11.66 5.69 18.48
CA ARG A 274 -10.69 5.58 19.59
C ARG A 274 -10.01 6.91 19.90
N LEU A 275 -9.58 7.64 18.88
CA LEU A 275 -8.94 8.95 19.04
C LEU A 275 -9.89 10.00 19.60
N GLN A 276 -11.17 9.93 19.25
CA GLN A 276 -12.20 10.80 19.81
C GLN A 276 -12.49 10.49 21.29
N SER A 277 -12.51 9.19 21.63
CA SER A 277 -12.77 8.74 23.01
C SER A 277 -11.63 9.07 23.98
N ALA A 278 -10.39 9.16 23.49
CA ALA A 278 -9.22 9.49 24.29
C ALA A 278 -9.09 10.99 24.62
N GLN A 279 -9.94 11.86 24.06
CA GLN A 279 -9.98 13.30 24.33
C GLN A 279 -11.04 13.69 25.37
N LYS A 280 -11.91 12.76 25.75
CA LYS A 280 -12.91 12.92 26.81
C LYS A 280 -12.36 12.41 28.14
#